data_31fa03e349ad57f4bb66ca0524bd15ce
#
_entry.id   31fa03e349ad57f4bb66ca0524bd15ce
#
_cell.length_a   1.000
_cell.length_b   1.000
_cell.length_c   1.000
_cell.angle_alpha   90.00
_cell.angle_beta   90.00
_cell.angle_gamma   90.00
#
_symmetry.space_group_name_H-M   'P 1'
#
loop_
_entity.id
_entity.type
_entity.pdbx_description
1 polymer ?
#
loop_
_entity_poly.entity_id
_entity_poly.type
_entity_poly.pdbx_seq_one_letter_code
_entity_poly.pdbx_strand_id
1 'polypeptide(L)'
;MEKLANNTLSLWREENSLLIPQNFEVFRNLVAEARDFADRGNYNAAAVYAEIAAFHAQFKHCGLFNSPELENILLTIGRQITQTTLPPTPEPSLSKRPKNILHVSTNISSPFGGIPRFIRRWIQQDTQRSHSLALTKQAPNEVPQILTELVSNSHGKIFLLNETIGSFVSRAKRLRKIAATADIVVLHIWEHDVIPIIAFANKELSPPIIYVNHGDHCFWLGAAVSDVVANLRESGMRLSQKRRGIEAERNMLLPTILEPSHRQLSRTQAKQQLGIDENSTLLLSIARAPKYRKTDGISFADAHVPLLKKHDRAILVVIGPGGSEDWSTAIQQTQGRIIALAHTEDTAVYYQAADIYVDSYPFVSITSLLEAGSYGVPLVSRYPYSSDACEILGADMPGLTGNLIRVHDLEEYTAVLSRLVADEELRLSLGEATRRRIVEVHMGSNWQHNLEEVYTRAATLPRVKVTSSAMDQMFITEPDVFWIRDHSWNCELDDMIQPRLPIMPFEQRLYHWMRLAKKHGWQNQISLLLPEWFRLRYYLPLRSVLKMGNG
;
A
#
# COMPACT_ATOMS: atom_id res chain seq x y z
N MET A 1 8.03 -4.42 -31.89
CA MET A 1 7.69 -4.50 -30.42
C MET A 1 6.83 -3.34 -29.96
N GLU A 2 7.07 -2.12 -30.36
CA GLU A 2 6.15 -0.99 -30.16
C GLU A 2 4.73 -1.27 -30.67
N LYS A 3 4.59 -1.96 -31.81
CA LYS A 3 3.30 -2.46 -32.31
C LYS A 3 2.63 -3.50 -31.40
N LEU A 4 3.40 -4.34 -30.70
CA LEU A 4 2.85 -5.35 -29.77
C LEU A 4 2.38 -4.68 -28.46
N ALA A 5 3.16 -3.77 -27.89
CA ALA A 5 2.75 -3.03 -26.70
C ALA A 5 1.50 -2.16 -26.98
N ASN A 6 1.45 -1.50 -28.14
CA ASN A 6 0.28 -0.73 -28.58
C ASN A 6 -0.94 -1.63 -28.82
N ASN A 7 -0.75 -2.85 -29.31
CA ASN A 7 -1.84 -3.80 -29.51
C ASN A 7 -2.39 -4.31 -28.16
N THR A 8 -1.52 -4.57 -27.19
CA THR A 8 -1.89 -4.99 -25.85
C THR A 8 -2.65 -3.90 -25.10
N LEU A 9 -2.20 -2.65 -25.17
CA LEU A 9 -2.92 -1.51 -24.61
C LEU A 9 -4.31 -1.33 -25.25
N SER A 10 -4.41 -1.54 -26.57
CA SER A 10 -5.70 -1.46 -27.27
C SER A 10 -6.68 -2.53 -26.81
N LEU A 11 -6.21 -3.78 -26.68
CA LEU A 11 -7.03 -4.88 -26.14
C LEU A 11 -7.47 -4.61 -24.69
N TRP A 12 -6.59 -4.10 -23.86
CA TRP A 12 -6.94 -3.73 -22.49
C TRP A 12 -7.97 -2.60 -22.44
N ARG A 13 -7.90 -1.61 -23.31
CA ARG A 13 -8.92 -0.54 -23.42
C ARG A 13 -10.29 -1.10 -23.77
N GLU A 14 -10.36 -2.01 -24.75
CA GLU A 14 -11.63 -2.64 -25.13
C GLU A 14 -12.23 -3.44 -23.96
N GLU A 15 -11.43 -4.26 -23.30
CA GLU A 15 -11.85 -5.05 -22.13
C GLU A 15 -12.32 -4.14 -21.00
N ASN A 16 -11.59 -3.06 -20.71
CA ASN A 16 -11.92 -2.15 -19.63
C ASN A 16 -13.13 -1.27 -19.90
N SER A 17 -13.39 -0.93 -21.15
CA SER A 17 -14.61 -0.21 -21.53
C SER A 17 -15.88 -0.97 -21.13
N LEU A 18 -15.80 -2.29 -20.97
CA LEU A 18 -16.86 -3.16 -20.50
C LEU A 18 -16.81 -3.40 -18.98
N LEU A 19 -15.62 -3.64 -18.43
CA LEU A 19 -15.45 -4.02 -17.02
C LEU A 19 -15.67 -2.85 -16.06
N ILE A 20 -15.16 -1.65 -16.38
CA ILE A 20 -15.30 -0.49 -15.50
C ILE A 20 -16.76 -0.12 -15.25
N PRO A 21 -17.64 0.00 -16.27
CA PRO A 21 -19.06 0.28 -16.04
C PRO A 21 -19.76 -0.81 -15.23
N GLN A 22 -19.43 -2.09 -15.46
CA GLN A 22 -20.01 -3.21 -14.69
C GLN A 22 -19.60 -3.15 -13.21
N ASN A 23 -18.32 -2.92 -12.95
CA ASN A 23 -17.82 -2.75 -11.58
C ASN A 23 -18.43 -1.51 -10.91
N PHE A 24 -18.62 -0.43 -11.66
CA PHE A 24 -19.27 0.78 -11.16
C PHE A 24 -20.74 0.55 -10.78
N GLU A 25 -21.47 -0.24 -11.55
CA GLU A 25 -22.85 -0.60 -11.22
C GLU A 25 -22.94 -1.37 -9.90
N VAL A 26 -22.05 -2.35 -9.69
CA VAL A 26 -21.97 -3.08 -8.42
C VAL A 26 -21.64 -2.13 -7.26
N PHE A 27 -20.68 -1.24 -7.45
CA PHE A 27 -20.30 -0.23 -6.47
C PHE A 27 -21.49 0.67 -6.10
N ARG A 28 -22.22 1.20 -7.08
CA ARG A 28 -23.40 2.04 -6.87
C ARG A 28 -24.49 1.33 -6.07
N ASN A 29 -24.73 0.07 -6.36
CA ASN A 29 -25.73 -0.73 -5.61
C ASN A 29 -25.32 -0.87 -4.15
N LEU A 30 -24.04 -1.13 -3.86
CA LEU A 30 -23.52 -1.22 -2.49
C LEU A 30 -23.60 0.14 -1.76
N VAL A 31 -23.33 1.25 -2.45
CA VAL A 31 -23.49 2.60 -1.91
C VAL A 31 -24.95 2.91 -1.61
N ALA A 32 -25.87 2.52 -2.49
CA ALA A 32 -27.31 2.69 -2.27
C ALA A 32 -27.79 1.92 -1.04
N GLU A 33 -27.35 0.65 -0.86
CA GLU A 33 -27.65 -0.13 0.34
C GLU A 33 -27.09 0.53 1.61
N ALA A 34 -25.84 1.02 1.57
CA ALA A 34 -25.24 1.75 2.70
C ALA A 34 -26.05 2.99 3.07
N ARG A 35 -26.53 3.75 2.07
CA ARG A 35 -27.39 4.92 2.26
C ARG A 35 -28.73 4.55 2.87
N ASP A 36 -29.41 3.55 2.32
CA ASP A 36 -30.69 3.07 2.83
C ASP A 36 -30.62 2.67 4.30
N PHE A 37 -29.55 1.99 4.71
CA PHE A 37 -29.32 1.67 6.12
C PHE A 37 -29.05 2.92 6.97
N ALA A 38 -28.28 3.88 6.46
CA ALA A 38 -28.01 5.13 7.16
C ALA A 38 -29.28 5.96 7.37
N ASP A 39 -30.12 6.09 6.35
CA ASP A 39 -31.38 6.84 6.37
C ASP A 39 -32.38 6.24 7.36
N ARG A 40 -32.34 4.92 7.56
CA ARG A 40 -33.13 4.19 8.58
C ARG A 40 -32.49 4.22 9.98
N GLY A 41 -31.36 4.91 10.17
CA GLY A 41 -30.63 4.95 11.45
C GLY A 41 -29.86 3.67 11.80
N ASN A 42 -29.79 2.69 10.89
CA ASN A 42 -29.03 1.46 11.08
C ASN A 42 -27.55 1.65 10.72
N TYR A 43 -26.88 2.54 11.47
CA TYR A 43 -25.52 2.98 11.20
C TYR A 43 -24.47 1.85 11.23
N ASN A 44 -24.72 0.77 11.98
CA ASN A 44 -23.80 -0.36 12.03
C ASN A 44 -23.82 -1.15 10.71
N ALA A 45 -24.98 -1.37 10.13
CA ALA A 45 -25.11 -1.99 8.80
C ALA A 45 -24.54 -1.06 7.73
N ALA A 46 -24.94 0.22 7.74
CA ALA A 46 -24.46 1.23 6.80
C ALA A 46 -22.93 1.28 6.72
N ALA A 47 -22.24 1.27 7.86
CA ALA A 47 -20.77 1.29 7.91
C ALA A 47 -20.13 0.03 7.30
N VAL A 48 -20.74 -1.15 7.48
CA VAL A 48 -20.23 -2.40 6.90
C VAL A 48 -20.42 -2.42 5.38
N TYR A 49 -21.61 -2.02 4.88
CA TYR A 49 -21.85 -1.95 3.44
C TYR A 49 -20.99 -0.87 2.76
N ALA A 50 -20.76 0.26 3.43
CA ALA A 50 -19.83 1.28 2.96
C ALA A 50 -18.39 0.73 2.84
N GLU A 51 -17.94 -0.10 3.80
CA GLU A 51 -16.64 -0.76 3.70
C GLU A 51 -16.59 -1.77 2.55
N ILE A 52 -17.67 -2.54 2.32
CA ILE A 52 -17.73 -3.48 1.19
C ILE A 52 -17.67 -2.72 -0.13
N ALA A 53 -18.38 -1.60 -0.26
CA ALA A 53 -18.33 -0.74 -1.43
C ALA A 53 -16.92 -0.20 -1.70
N ALA A 54 -16.26 0.32 -0.66
CA ALA A 54 -14.89 0.82 -0.76
C ALA A 54 -13.89 -0.29 -1.11
N PHE A 55 -14.03 -1.47 -0.50
CA PHE A 55 -13.20 -2.63 -0.83
C PHE A 55 -13.42 -3.09 -2.27
N HIS A 56 -14.67 -3.11 -2.73
CA HIS A 56 -14.97 -3.40 -4.13
C HIS A 56 -14.28 -2.41 -5.06
N ALA A 57 -14.41 -1.10 -4.81
CA ALA A 57 -13.79 -0.06 -5.65
C ALA A 57 -12.27 -0.14 -5.67
N GLN A 58 -11.63 -0.58 -4.56
CA GLN A 58 -10.18 -0.76 -4.47
C GLN A 58 -9.69 -1.94 -5.31
N PHE A 59 -10.39 -3.08 -5.31
CA PHE A 59 -9.93 -4.33 -5.95
C PHE A 59 -10.62 -4.65 -7.28
N LYS A 60 -11.78 -4.09 -7.55
CA LYS A 60 -12.49 -4.14 -8.82
C LYS A 60 -12.64 -2.71 -9.31
N HIS A 61 -11.61 -2.21 -9.95
CA HIS A 61 -11.59 -0.82 -10.36
C HIS A 61 -12.88 -0.41 -11.08
N CYS A 62 -13.57 0.57 -10.54
CA CYS A 62 -14.84 1.09 -11.05
C CYS A 62 -14.72 2.49 -11.65
N GLY A 63 -13.50 2.89 -12.04
CA GLY A 63 -13.22 4.21 -12.59
C GLY A 63 -13.09 5.32 -11.54
N LEU A 64 -13.25 5.00 -10.25
CA LEU A 64 -13.17 5.97 -9.16
C LEU A 64 -11.84 5.88 -8.42
N PHE A 65 -11.33 7.04 -7.99
CA PHE A 65 -10.18 7.16 -7.09
C PHE A 65 -10.58 7.61 -5.68
N ASN A 66 -11.75 8.17 -5.53
CA ASN A 66 -12.50 8.40 -4.29
C ASN A 66 -13.99 8.47 -4.62
N SER A 67 -14.85 8.51 -3.59
CA SER A 67 -16.28 8.71 -3.74
C SER A 67 -16.78 9.70 -2.70
N PRO A 68 -17.01 10.97 -3.09
CA PRO A 68 -17.68 11.94 -2.23
C PRO A 68 -19.02 11.47 -1.72
N GLU A 69 -19.79 10.73 -2.53
CA GLU A 69 -21.08 10.17 -2.15
C GLU A 69 -20.95 9.17 -1.01
N LEU A 70 -20.02 8.23 -1.11
CA LEU A 70 -19.77 7.23 -0.08
C LEU A 70 -19.21 7.87 1.20
N GLU A 71 -18.26 8.82 1.06
CA GLU A 71 -17.73 9.56 2.21
C GLU A 71 -18.81 10.37 2.93
N ASN A 72 -19.76 11.00 2.20
CA ASN A 72 -20.87 11.72 2.81
C ASN A 72 -21.77 10.84 3.68
N ILE A 73 -22.01 9.59 3.29
CA ILE A 73 -22.73 8.63 4.14
C ILE A 73 -21.97 8.41 5.45
N LEU A 74 -20.66 8.15 5.38
CA LEU A 74 -19.80 7.93 6.55
C LEU A 74 -19.73 9.15 7.46
N LEU A 75 -19.63 10.35 6.86
CA LEU A 75 -19.65 11.62 7.60
C LEU A 75 -21.00 11.84 8.30
N THR A 76 -22.11 11.51 7.65
CA THR A 76 -23.44 11.59 8.24
C THR A 76 -23.54 10.68 9.47
N ILE A 77 -23.10 9.41 9.36
CA ILE A 77 -23.02 8.49 10.48
C ILE A 77 -22.19 9.11 11.61
N GLY A 78 -20.99 9.63 11.31
CA GLY A 78 -20.08 10.21 12.29
C GLY A 78 -20.65 11.44 13.00
N ARG A 79 -21.34 12.32 12.29
CA ARG A 79 -22.00 13.51 12.87
C ARG A 79 -23.15 13.11 13.79
N GLN A 80 -24.00 12.19 13.41
CA GLN A 80 -25.12 11.71 14.22
C GLN A 80 -24.67 11.09 15.53
N ILE A 81 -23.63 10.28 15.51
CA ILE A 81 -23.08 9.68 16.74
C ILE A 81 -22.36 10.69 17.64
N THR A 82 -21.98 11.86 17.09
CA THR A 82 -21.32 12.93 17.85
C THR A 82 -22.33 13.76 18.64
N GLN A 83 -23.50 14.07 18.05
CA GLN A 83 -24.55 14.86 18.67
C GLN A 83 -25.11 14.23 19.96
N THR A 84 -25.04 12.91 20.06
CA THR A 84 -25.64 12.15 21.17
C THR A 84 -24.69 11.95 22.38
N THR A 85 -23.42 12.36 22.34
CA THR A 85 -22.45 11.78 23.27
C THR A 85 -21.49 12.71 24.00
N LEU A 86 -21.41 14.04 23.75
CA LEU A 86 -20.40 14.87 24.44
C LEU A 86 -20.81 16.32 24.69
N PRO A 87 -20.45 16.88 25.90
CA PRO A 87 -20.27 18.31 26.04
C PRO A 87 -19.15 18.80 25.11
N PRO A 88 -19.13 20.08 24.73
CA PRO A 88 -18.07 20.61 23.88
C PRO A 88 -16.72 20.34 24.52
N THR A 89 -15.89 19.57 23.81
CA THR A 89 -14.47 19.46 24.16
C THR A 89 -13.83 20.83 23.98
N PRO A 90 -12.89 21.25 24.83
CA PRO A 90 -12.15 22.49 24.61
C PRO A 90 -11.63 22.51 23.16
N GLU A 91 -11.68 23.68 22.52
CA GLU A 91 -11.09 23.86 21.19
C GLU A 91 -9.69 23.24 21.17
N PRO A 92 -9.37 22.39 20.19
CA PRO A 92 -8.03 21.80 20.11
C PRO A 92 -7.03 22.96 20.10
N SER A 93 -6.18 23.01 21.11
CA SER A 93 -5.10 23.99 21.15
C SER A 93 -4.21 23.74 19.93
N LEU A 94 -4.32 24.59 18.93
CA LEU A 94 -3.44 24.56 17.75
C LEU A 94 -2.03 24.97 18.20
N SER A 95 -1.30 24.02 18.77
CA SER A 95 0.12 24.20 19.03
C SER A 95 0.84 24.33 17.70
N LYS A 96 1.53 25.45 17.48
CA LYS A 96 2.40 25.63 16.30
C LYS A 96 3.51 24.58 16.22
N ARG A 97 3.77 23.85 17.32
CA ARG A 97 4.71 22.75 17.41
C ARG A 97 4.03 21.55 18.08
N PRO A 98 3.48 20.60 17.29
CA PRO A 98 2.83 19.42 17.83
C PRO A 98 3.82 18.58 18.63
N LYS A 99 3.36 18.05 19.78
CA LYS A 99 4.15 17.18 20.66
C LYS A 99 3.65 15.75 20.69
N ASN A 100 2.33 15.57 20.53
CA ASN A 100 1.67 14.28 20.64
C ASN A 100 1.11 13.87 19.28
N ILE A 101 1.69 12.87 18.66
CA ILE A 101 1.28 12.35 17.36
C ILE A 101 0.54 11.03 17.57
N LEU A 102 -0.64 10.91 16.97
CA LEU A 102 -1.39 9.65 16.94
C LEU A 102 -1.34 9.06 15.54
N HIS A 103 -0.58 7.99 15.38
CA HIS A 103 -0.65 7.17 14.17
C HIS A 103 -1.88 6.26 14.23
N VAL A 104 -2.65 6.21 13.16
CA VAL A 104 -3.80 5.31 13.00
C VAL A 104 -3.53 4.37 11.86
N SER A 105 -3.55 3.08 12.11
CA SER A 105 -3.40 2.05 11.06
C SER A 105 -4.50 1.01 11.16
N THR A 106 -4.81 0.34 10.06
CA THR A 106 -5.85 -0.68 10.07
C THR A 106 -5.38 -1.95 10.75
N ASN A 107 -4.21 -2.45 10.35
CA ASN A 107 -3.63 -3.69 10.86
C ASN A 107 -2.11 -3.67 10.70
N ILE A 108 -1.41 -4.24 11.68
CA ILE A 108 0.04 -4.47 11.65
C ILE A 108 0.30 -5.90 12.10
N SER A 109 0.35 -6.84 11.17
CA SER A 109 0.60 -8.26 11.45
C SER A 109 2.05 -8.70 11.18
N SER A 110 2.82 -7.87 10.47
CA SER A 110 4.23 -8.15 10.16
C SER A 110 5.04 -6.86 10.26
N PRO A 111 6.26 -6.87 10.82
CA PRO A 111 7.13 -5.69 10.86
C PRO A 111 7.71 -5.31 9.49
N PHE A 112 7.58 -6.20 8.50
CA PHE A 112 8.24 -6.09 7.18
C PHE A 112 7.35 -5.53 6.06
N GLY A 113 6.06 -5.30 6.32
CA GLY A 113 5.15 -4.64 5.36
C GLY A 113 5.54 -3.18 5.10
N GLY A 114 5.10 -2.60 3.98
CA GLY A 114 5.39 -1.20 3.64
C GLY A 114 4.92 -0.20 4.70
N ILE A 115 3.66 -0.31 5.14
CA ILE A 115 3.07 0.57 6.17
C ILE A 115 3.78 0.41 7.53
N PRO A 116 3.96 -0.82 8.09
CA PRO A 116 4.69 -1.00 9.35
C PRO A 116 6.12 -0.44 9.33
N ARG A 117 6.86 -0.67 8.24
CA ARG A 117 8.21 -0.11 8.07
C ARG A 117 8.18 1.42 8.04
N PHE A 118 7.21 2.01 7.36
CA PHE A 118 7.09 3.46 7.26
C PHE A 118 6.80 4.09 8.63
N ILE A 119 5.83 3.54 9.39
CA ILE A 119 5.52 3.98 10.75
C ILE A 119 6.74 3.83 11.67
N ARG A 120 7.41 2.68 11.63
CA ARG A 120 8.61 2.40 12.42
C ARG A 120 9.70 3.45 12.16
N ARG A 121 10.04 3.65 10.89
CA ARG A 121 11.08 4.60 10.46
C ARG A 121 10.71 6.05 10.81
N TRP A 122 9.43 6.39 10.71
CA TRP A 122 8.92 7.70 11.11
C TRP A 122 9.18 7.96 12.60
N ILE A 123 8.75 7.06 13.48
CA ILE A 123 8.95 7.17 14.94
C ILE A 123 10.45 7.23 15.29
N GLN A 124 11.28 6.44 14.59
CA GLN A 124 12.74 6.45 14.80
C GLN A 124 13.40 7.77 14.43
N GLN A 125 12.90 8.47 13.42
CA GLN A 125 13.46 9.74 12.96
C GLN A 125 12.89 10.96 13.71
N ASP A 126 11.64 10.87 14.16
CA ASP A 126 10.96 11.95 14.89
C ASP A 126 11.06 11.75 16.41
N THR A 127 12.27 11.85 16.92
CA THR A 127 12.57 11.60 18.35
C THR A 127 12.13 12.71 19.30
N GLN A 128 11.66 13.85 18.79
CA GLN A 128 11.27 15.00 19.60
C GLN A 128 9.81 14.97 20.05
N ARG A 129 9.05 13.98 19.59
CA ARG A 129 7.59 13.86 19.81
C ARG A 129 7.23 12.53 20.43
N SER A 130 6.10 12.55 21.15
CA SER A 130 5.46 11.33 21.62
C SER A 130 4.60 10.74 20.51
N HIS A 131 4.77 9.45 20.23
CA HIS A 131 4.07 8.75 19.15
C HIS A 131 3.21 7.63 19.71
N SER A 132 1.89 7.79 19.63
CA SER A 132 0.93 6.73 19.94
C SER A 132 0.45 6.04 18.67
N LEU A 133 -0.02 4.80 18.79
CA LEU A 133 -0.51 3.98 17.67
C LEU A 133 -1.91 3.43 17.99
N ALA A 134 -2.89 3.70 17.13
CA ALA A 134 -4.22 3.10 17.21
C ALA A 134 -4.45 2.16 16.04
N LEU A 135 -4.85 0.91 16.31
CA LEU A 135 -5.11 -0.13 15.32
C LEU A 135 -6.62 -0.42 15.26
N THR A 136 -7.22 -0.19 14.10
CA THR A 136 -8.69 -0.24 13.93
C THR A 136 -9.23 -1.66 13.82
N LYS A 137 -8.44 -2.58 13.21
CA LYS A 137 -8.81 -3.97 12.91
C LYS A 137 -7.61 -4.91 13.06
N GLN A 138 -6.91 -4.83 14.19
CA GLN A 138 -5.75 -5.69 14.42
C GLN A 138 -6.15 -7.16 14.35
N ALA A 139 -5.40 -7.96 13.59
CA ALA A 139 -5.53 -9.40 13.60
C ALA A 139 -5.26 -9.97 15.01
N PRO A 140 -5.67 -11.21 15.31
CA PRO A 140 -5.40 -11.82 16.62
C PRO A 140 -3.90 -11.97 16.92
N ASN A 141 -3.04 -11.67 15.97
CA ASN A 141 -1.59 -11.66 16.16
C ASN A 141 -1.16 -10.43 16.96
N GLU A 142 -0.16 -10.61 17.78
CA GLU A 142 0.44 -9.53 18.56
C GLU A 142 1.05 -8.46 17.65
N VAL A 143 1.04 -7.22 18.13
CA VAL A 143 1.79 -6.14 17.48
C VAL A 143 3.28 -6.47 17.57
N PRO A 144 4.05 -6.33 16.48
CA PRO A 144 5.49 -6.63 16.50
C PRO A 144 6.21 -5.91 17.64
N GLN A 145 7.02 -6.65 18.39
CA GLN A 145 7.71 -6.14 19.60
C GLN A 145 8.51 -4.87 19.31
N ILE A 146 9.19 -4.81 18.16
CA ILE A 146 9.96 -3.62 17.75
C ILE A 146 9.11 -2.34 17.70
N LEU A 147 7.85 -2.43 17.26
CA LEU A 147 6.94 -1.28 17.24
C LEU A 147 6.44 -0.94 18.66
N THR A 148 6.18 -1.96 19.47
CA THR A 148 5.76 -1.78 20.86
C THR A 148 6.84 -1.05 21.66
N GLU A 149 8.10 -1.45 21.50
CA GLU A 149 9.24 -0.80 22.15
C GLU A 149 9.44 0.64 21.66
N LEU A 150 9.38 0.90 20.36
CA LEU A 150 9.55 2.24 19.79
C LEU A 150 8.46 3.21 20.26
N VAL A 151 7.19 2.77 20.24
CA VAL A 151 6.07 3.57 20.74
C VAL A 151 6.26 3.87 22.23
N SER A 152 6.63 2.88 23.04
CA SER A 152 6.89 3.05 24.46
C SER A 152 8.06 4.01 24.73
N ASN A 153 9.18 3.86 24.00
CA ASN A 153 10.35 4.72 24.12
C ASN A 153 10.07 6.19 23.75
N SER A 154 9.10 6.42 22.86
CA SER A 154 8.60 7.77 22.53
C SER A 154 7.58 8.31 23.55
N HIS A 155 7.35 7.62 24.66
CA HIS A 155 6.32 7.93 25.66
C HIS A 155 4.87 7.84 25.14
N GLY A 156 4.65 7.11 24.06
CA GLY A 156 3.32 6.86 23.49
C GLY A 156 2.66 5.59 24.02
N LYS A 157 1.47 5.30 23.47
CA LYS A 157 0.67 4.12 23.82
C LYS A 157 0.13 3.44 22.56
N ILE A 158 -0.09 2.11 22.66
CA ILE A 158 -0.77 1.33 21.61
C ILE A 158 -2.20 1.07 22.05
N PHE A 159 -3.14 1.26 21.11
CA PHE A 159 -4.57 1.08 21.33
C PHE A 159 -5.12 0.10 20.29
N LEU A 160 -5.62 -1.05 20.73
CA LEU A 160 -6.28 -2.04 19.88
C LEU A 160 -7.79 -1.82 19.95
N LEU A 161 -8.41 -1.29 18.87
CA LEU A 161 -9.81 -0.88 18.91
C LEU A 161 -10.78 -2.06 18.86
N ASN A 162 -10.35 -3.18 18.32
CA ASN A 162 -11.16 -4.40 18.20
C ASN A 162 -11.06 -5.37 19.38
N GLU A 163 -10.29 -5.08 20.40
CA GLU A 163 -10.29 -5.84 21.67
C GLU A 163 -11.62 -5.70 22.44
N THR A 164 -12.33 -4.61 22.23
CA THR A 164 -13.63 -4.37 22.86
C THR A 164 -14.75 -4.85 21.93
N ILE A 165 -15.79 -5.43 22.56
CA ILE A 165 -17.03 -5.78 21.86
C ILE A 165 -17.62 -4.52 21.22
N GLY A 166 -17.94 -4.59 19.92
CA GLY A 166 -18.59 -3.49 19.23
C GLY A 166 -18.45 -3.56 17.72
N SER A 167 -19.16 -2.64 17.07
CA SER A 167 -19.21 -2.44 15.63
C SER A 167 -18.12 -1.46 15.17
N PHE A 168 -18.02 -1.20 13.86
CA PHE A 168 -17.18 -0.13 13.31
C PHE A 168 -17.52 1.23 13.89
N VAL A 169 -18.80 1.51 14.11
CA VAL A 169 -19.28 2.73 14.76
C VAL A 169 -18.76 2.86 16.20
N SER A 170 -18.75 1.76 16.95
CA SER A 170 -18.20 1.74 18.32
C SER A 170 -16.70 2.03 18.35
N ARG A 171 -15.96 1.43 17.41
CA ARG A 171 -14.51 1.67 17.24
C ARG A 171 -14.23 3.13 16.84
N ALA A 172 -15.04 3.71 15.96
CA ALA A 172 -14.94 5.11 15.59
C ALA A 172 -15.13 6.06 16.79
N LYS A 173 -16.15 5.78 17.64
CA LYS A 173 -16.34 6.52 18.91
C LYS A 173 -15.11 6.42 19.83
N ARG A 174 -14.51 5.23 19.94
CA ARG A 174 -13.32 5.01 20.76
C ARG A 174 -12.10 5.73 20.16
N LEU A 175 -11.90 5.63 18.83
CA LEU A 175 -10.81 6.32 18.13
C LEU A 175 -10.86 7.82 18.35
N ARG A 176 -12.05 8.43 18.24
CA ARG A 176 -12.22 9.86 18.48
C ARG A 176 -11.82 10.27 19.90
N LYS A 177 -12.20 9.48 20.93
CA LYS A 177 -11.79 9.74 22.31
C LYS A 177 -10.28 9.69 22.51
N ILE A 178 -9.61 8.73 21.88
CA ILE A 178 -8.15 8.61 21.90
C ILE A 178 -7.51 9.81 21.20
N ALA A 179 -8.01 10.17 20.04
CA ALA A 179 -7.48 11.27 19.23
C ALA A 179 -7.62 12.65 19.90
N ALA A 180 -8.56 12.83 20.83
CA ALA A 180 -8.73 14.09 21.56
C ALA A 180 -7.50 14.49 22.40
N THR A 181 -6.56 13.57 22.65
CA THR A 181 -5.30 13.82 23.36
C THR A 181 -4.11 14.05 22.43
N ALA A 182 -4.30 13.96 21.14
CA ALA A 182 -3.26 14.16 20.14
C ALA A 182 -3.29 15.59 19.57
N ASP A 183 -2.13 16.12 19.24
CA ASP A 183 -2.01 17.40 18.53
C ASP A 183 -2.22 17.21 17.02
N ILE A 184 -1.80 16.06 16.49
CA ILE A 184 -1.98 15.65 15.07
C ILE A 184 -2.32 14.16 15.02
N VAL A 185 -3.20 13.80 14.09
CA VAL A 185 -3.49 12.41 13.70
C VAL A 185 -2.87 12.12 12.35
N VAL A 186 -2.17 11.00 12.22
CA VAL A 186 -1.58 10.53 10.95
C VAL A 186 -2.23 9.21 10.55
N LEU A 187 -2.90 9.19 9.41
CA LEU A 187 -3.61 8.02 8.88
C LEU A 187 -2.71 7.19 7.96
N HIS A 188 -2.41 5.97 8.37
CA HIS A 188 -1.73 4.91 7.60
C HIS A 188 -2.69 3.74 7.40
N ILE A 189 -3.89 4.03 6.94
CA ILE A 189 -5.00 3.08 6.90
C ILE A 189 -5.05 2.32 5.57
N TRP A 190 -5.70 1.17 5.57
CA TRP A 190 -6.10 0.55 4.33
C TRP A 190 -7.16 1.41 3.64
N GLU A 191 -7.15 1.42 2.37
CA GLU A 191 -7.88 2.31 1.48
C GLU A 191 -9.41 2.25 1.70
N HIS A 192 -9.91 1.15 2.22
CA HIS A 192 -11.33 0.90 2.50
C HIS A 192 -11.71 1.00 4.00
N ASP A 193 -10.83 1.47 4.87
CA ASP A 193 -11.14 1.55 6.30
C ASP A 193 -12.07 2.72 6.62
N VAL A 194 -13.33 2.39 6.95
CA VAL A 194 -14.38 3.37 7.24
C VAL A 194 -14.29 3.97 8.66
N ILE A 195 -13.57 3.31 9.57
CA ILE A 195 -13.55 3.69 11.00
C ILE A 195 -13.00 5.10 11.21
N PRO A 196 -11.85 5.48 10.62
CA PRO A 196 -11.32 6.84 10.77
C PRO A 196 -12.22 7.91 10.14
N ILE A 197 -12.90 7.59 9.01
CA ILE A 197 -13.78 8.54 8.33
C ILE A 197 -14.98 8.88 9.22
N ILE A 198 -15.59 7.86 9.84
CA ILE A 198 -16.67 8.05 10.81
C ILE A 198 -16.17 8.78 12.06
N ALA A 199 -14.99 8.43 12.57
CA ALA A 199 -14.44 9.02 13.79
C ALA A 199 -14.20 10.53 13.66
N PHE A 200 -13.71 10.97 12.48
CA PHE A 200 -13.28 12.34 12.23
C PHE A 200 -14.26 13.16 11.38
N ALA A 201 -15.51 12.71 11.29
CA ALA A 201 -16.56 13.38 10.53
C ALA A 201 -16.88 14.80 10.99
N ASN A 202 -16.68 15.11 12.27
CA ASN A 202 -16.80 16.46 12.79
C ASN A 202 -15.39 17.08 12.88
N LYS A 203 -15.05 17.87 11.88
CA LYS A 203 -13.72 18.47 11.73
C LYS A 203 -13.37 19.49 12.81
N GLU A 204 -14.35 20.21 13.31
CA GLU A 204 -14.16 21.22 14.37
C GLU A 204 -13.76 20.59 15.70
N LEU A 205 -14.18 19.35 15.92
CA LEU A 205 -13.88 18.59 17.15
C LEU A 205 -12.72 17.59 16.97
N SER A 206 -12.02 17.64 15.84
CA SER A 206 -10.94 16.70 15.51
C SER A 206 -9.60 17.41 15.46
N PRO A 207 -8.49 16.79 15.88
CA PRO A 207 -7.15 17.30 15.59
C PRO A 207 -6.90 17.45 14.08
N PRO A 208 -5.87 18.18 13.65
CA PRO A 208 -5.39 18.14 12.26
C PRO A 208 -5.11 16.71 11.82
N ILE A 209 -5.48 16.38 10.58
CA ILE A 209 -5.34 15.02 10.04
C ILE A 209 -4.43 15.04 8.82
N ILE A 210 -3.37 14.25 8.89
CA ILE A 210 -2.48 13.94 7.77
C ILE A 210 -2.84 12.55 7.26
N TYR A 211 -3.16 12.43 5.98
CA TYR A 211 -3.33 11.15 5.29
C TYR A 211 -2.06 10.80 4.54
N VAL A 212 -1.44 9.67 4.85
CA VAL A 212 -0.28 9.17 4.10
C VAL A 212 -0.78 8.30 2.95
N ASN A 213 -0.54 8.76 1.73
CA ASN A 213 -1.04 8.12 0.51
C ASN A 213 -0.18 6.92 0.11
N HIS A 214 -0.39 5.78 0.78
CA HIS A 214 0.30 4.52 0.48
C HIS A 214 -0.25 3.84 -0.77
N GLY A 215 -1.52 4.05 -1.10
CA GLY A 215 -2.24 3.46 -2.22
C GLY A 215 -2.64 4.48 -3.28
N ASP A 216 -1.67 5.27 -3.76
CA ASP A 216 -1.93 6.36 -4.71
C ASP A 216 -2.56 5.92 -6.05
N HIS A 217 -2.36 4.66 -6.40
CA HIS A 217 -2.77 4.02 -7.66
C HIS A 217 -4.17 3.39 -7.61
N CYS A 218 -4.88 3.41 -6.48
CA CYS A 218 -6.20 2.80 -6.35
C CYS A 218 -7.20 3.71 -5.62
N PHE A 219 -8.45 3.29 -5.57
CA PHE A 219 -9.49 3.94 -4.76
C PHE A 219 -9.09 3.98 -3.28
N TRP A 220 -9.34 5.11 -2.59
CA TRP A 220 -9.25 5.18 -1.14
C TRP A 220 -10.24 6.18 -0.53
N LEU A 221 -10.63 5.92 0.73
CA LEU A 221 -11.45 6.77 1.58
C LEU A 221 -10.58 7.69 2.44
N GLY A 222 -11.01 8.91 2.69
CA GLY A 222 -10.35 9.83 3.60
C GLY A 222 -10.12 11.24 3.06
N ALA A 223 -10.46 11.50 1.81
CA ALA A 223 -10.32 12.82 1.20
C ALA A 223 -11.09 13.89 1.98
N ALA A 224 -12.29 13.59 2.45
CA ALA A 224 -13.17 14.52 3.17
C ALA A 224 -12.73 14.80 4.63
N VAL A 225 -11.88 13.97 5.22
CA VAL A 225 -11.42 14.16 6.60
C VAL A 225 -9.97 14.62 6.73
N SER A 226 -9.19 14.56 5.65
CA SER A 226 -7.76 14.85 5.68
C SER A 226 -7.49 16.34 5.44
N ASP A 227 -6.80 16.98 6.37
CA ASP A 227 -6.38 18.38 6.24
C ASP A 227 -5.13 18.51 5.35
N VAL A 228 -4.27 17.48 5.35
CA VAL A 228 -3.11 17.35 4.46
C VAL A 228 -3.05 15.92 3.92
N VAL A 229 -2.74 15.78 2.65
CA VAL A 229 -2.42 14.51 2.00
C VAL A 229 -0.92 14.47 1.71
N ALA A 230 -0.20 13.59 2.40
CA ALA A 230 1.23 13.37 2.23
C ALA A 230 1.44 12.25 1.20
N ASN A 231 1.91 12.60 0.01
CA ASN A 231 2.14 11.67 -1.09
C ASN A 231 3.61 11.23 -1.09
N LEU A 232 3.82 9.95 -1.37
CA LEU A 232 5.18 9.37 -1.36
C LEU A 232 5.95 9.67 -2.65
N ARG A 233 5.23 10.09 -3.71
CA ARG A 233 5.78 10.37 -5.04
C ARG A 233 4.95 11.40 -5.80
N GLU A 234 5.54 12.00 -6.83
CA GLU A 234 4.92 13.07 -7.61
C GLU A 234 3.71 12.63 -8.42
N SER A 235 3.74 11.43 -9.04
CA SER A 235 2.57 10.88 -9.73
C SER A 235 1.39 10.68 -8.78
N GLY A 236 1.63 10.20 -7.56
CA GLY A 236 0.61 10.08 -6.52
C GLY A 236 0.01 11.44 -6.15
N MET A 237 0.85 12.49 -6.08
CA MET A 237 0.40 13.86 -5.82
C MET A 237 -0.47 14.39 -6.98
N ARG A 238 -0.06 14.14 -8.24
CA ARG A 238 -0.88 14.51 -9.42
C ARG A 238 -2.23 13.79 -9.44
N LEU A 239 -2.26 12.48 -9.14
CA LEU A 239 -3.50 11.71 -9.06
C LEU A 239 -4.40 12.17 -7.91
N SER A 240 -3.83 12.53 -6.77
CA SER A 240 -4.58 13.10 -5.65
C SER A 240 -5.26 14.41 -6.04
N GLN A 241 -4.59 15.27 -6.78
CA GLN A 241 -5.16 16.53 -7.27
C GLN A 241 -6.19 16.30 -8.40
N LYS A 242 -5.79 15.58 -9.46
CA LYS A 242 -6.61 15.46 -10.67
C LYS A 242 -7.81 14.52 -10.50
N ARG A 243 -7.68 13.46 -9.69
CA ARG A 243 -8.66 12.38 -9.63
C ARG A 243 -9.35 12.23 -8.28
N ARG A 244 -8.85 12.91 -7.22
CA ARG A 244 -9.48 12.88 -5.89
C ARG A 244 -9.94 14.26 -5.42
N GLY A 245 -9.66 15.31 -6.21
CA GLY A 245 -10.05 16.67 -5.87
C GLY A 245 -9.32 17.24 -4.64
N ILE A 246 -8.13 16.73 -4.34
CA ILE A 246 -7.31 17.29 -3.26
C ILE A 246 -6.74 18.64 -3.73
N GLU A 247 -7.06 19.71 -3.02
CA GLU A 247 -6.57 21.05 -3.33
C GLU A 247 -5.04 21.11 -3.23
N ALA A 248 -4.41 21.95 -4.06
CA ALA A 248 -2.96 22.04 -4.17
C ALA A 248 -2.28 22.38 -2.84
N GLU A 249 -2.87 23.24 -2.03
CA GLU A 249 -2.35 23.66 -0.73
C GLU A 249 -2.37 22.56 0.33
N ARG A 250 -3.25 21.54 0.17
CA ARG A 250 -3.36 20.38 1.04
C ARG A 250 -2.54 19.19 0.56
N ASN A 251 -1.98 19.27 -0.64
CA ASN A 251 -1.34 18.19 -1.36
C ASN A 251 0.18 18.34 -1.26
N MET A 252 0.83 17.50 -0.47
CA MET A 252 2.25 17.61 -0.18
C MET A 252 3.03 16.37 -0.56
N LEU A 253 4.30 16.54 -0.88
CA LEU A 253 5.24 15.44 -1.09
C LEU A 253 5.95 15.13 0.23
N LEU A 254 5.84 13.87 0.69
CA LEU A 254 6.63 13.32 1.79
C LEU A 254 7.27 12.03 1.29
N PRO A 255 8.52 12.06 0.82
CA PRO A 255 9.18 10.89 0.26
C PRO A 255 9.22 9.71 1.23
N THR A 256 9.20 8.50 0.69
CA THR A 256 9.38 7.28 1.50
C THR A 256 10.67 7.37 2.31
N ILE A 257 10.59 7.13 3.62
CA ILE A 257 11.76 7.12 4.49
C ILE A 257 12.51 5.79 4.38
N LEU A 258 13.83 5.86 4.29
CA LEU A 258 14.72 4.71 4.31
C LEU A 258 15.54 4.67 5.60
N GLU A 259 15.95 3.49 6.00
CA GLU A 259 16.97 3.32 7.04
C GLU A 259 18.35 3.62 6.46
N PRO A 260 19.24 4.25 7.23
CA PRO A 260 20.62 4.40 6.82
C PRO A 260 21.22 3.02 6.51
N SER A 261 21.54 2.79 5.24
CA SER A 261 22.20 1.57 4.82
C SER A 261 23.68 1.85 4.64
N HIS A 262 24.50 1.10 5.37
CA HIS A 262 25.94 1.14 5.19
C HIS A 262 26.38 -0.23 4.67
N ARG A 263 27.24 -0.24 3.65
CA ARG A 263 27.89 -1.48 3.24
C ARG A 263 28.75 -1.98 4.38
N GLN A 264 28.40 -3.14 4.91
CA GLN A 264 29.19 -3.85 5.92
C GLN A 264 30.15 -4.84 5.25
N LEU A 265 29.79 -5.32 4.07
CA LEU A 265 30.56 -6.25 3.26
C LEU A 265 30.95 -5.61 1.93
N SER A 266 32.15 -5.91 1.43
CA SER A 266 32.48 -5.68 0.03
C SER A 266 31.58 -6.54 -0.88
N ARG A 267 31.46 -6.17 -2.17
CA ARG A 267 30.71 -7.01 -3.13
C ARG A 267 31.23 -8.45 -3.17
N THR A 268 32.54 -8.61 -3.19
CA THR A 268 33.21 -9.90 -3.16
C THR A 268 32.83 -10.73 -1.93
N GLN A 269 32.94 -10.14 -0.73
CA GLN A 269 32.56 -10.83 0.52
C GLN A 269 31.08 -11.21 0.54
N ALA A 270 30.19 -10.32 0.08
CA ALA A 270 28.76 -10.62 0.01
C ALA A 270 28.44 -11.73 -1.00
N LYS A 271 29.09 -11.76 -2.17
CA LYS A 271 28.96 -12.84 -3.14
C LYS A 271 29.46 -14.17 -2.58
N GLN A 272 30.61 -14.19 -1.90
CA GLN A 272 31.15 -15.38 -1.24
C GLN A 272 30.17 -15.94 -0.18
N GLN A 273 29.56 -15.05 0.63
CA GLN A 273 28.56 -15.44 1.64
C GLN A 273 27.32 -16.08 0.99
N LEU A 274 26.95 -15.65 -0.22
CA LEU A 274 25.83 -16.20 -0.99
C LEU A 274 26.20 -17.42 -1.85
N GLY A 275 27.47 -17.87 -1.84
CA GLY A 275 27.95 -18.93 -2.70
C GLY A 275 27.98 -18.58 -4.19
N ILE A 276 28.08 -17.28 -4.51
CA ILE A 276 28.15 -16.74 -5.88
C ILE A 276 29.63 -16.49 -6.21
N ASP A 277 30.06 -16.86 -7.43
CA ASP A 277 31.40 -16.58 -7.92
C ASP A 277 31.69 -15.06 -7.84
N GLU A 278 32.76 -14.69 -7.18
CA GLU A 278 33.18 -13.31 -6.98
C GLU A 278 33.41 -12.54 -8.27
N ASN A 279 33.84 -13.24 -9.34
CA ASN A 279 34.09 -12.67 -10.66
C ASN A 279 32.83 -12.55 -11.53
N SER A 280 31.67 -13.05 -11.06
CA SER A 280 30.40 -12.91 -11.77
C SER A 280 29.85 -11.48 -11.64
N THR A 281 29.09 -11.04 -12.64
CA THR A 281 28.27 -9.83 -12.53
C THR A 281 26.87 -10.21 -12.08
N LEU A 282 26.50 -9.82 -10.85
CA LEU A 282 25.22 -10.15 -10.25
C LEU A 282 24.14 -9.12 -10.58
N LEU A 283 23.14 -9.55 -11.36
CA LEU A 283 21.88 -8.83 -11.53
C LEU A 283 20.93 -9.28 -10.41
N LEU A 284 20.32 -8.34 -9.70
CA LEU A 284 19.40 -8.60 -8.61
C LEU A 284 18.03 -7.99 -8.89
N SER A 285 16.96 -8.75 -8.58
CA SER A 285 15.59 -8.23 -8.55
C SER A 285 14.87 -8.73 -7.30
N ILE A 286 14.17 -7.84 -6.58
CA ILE A 286 13.44 -8.18 -5.35
C ILE A 286 12.04 -7.62 -5.40
N ALA A 287 11.02 -8.49 -5.45
CA ALA A 287 9.62 -8.10 -5.37
C ALA A 287 8.73 -9.30 -5.01
N ARG A 288 7.50 -9.04 -4.58
CA ARG A 288 6.51 -10.12 -4.36
C ARG A 288 6.15 -10.80 -5.70
N ALA A 289 5.90 -12.10 -5.67
CA ALA A 289 5.57 -12.92 -6.85
C ALA A 289 4.57 -12.28 -7.83
N PRO A 290 3.45 -11.66 -7.40
CA PRO A 290 2.49 -11.04 -8.32
C PRO A 290 3.06 -9.91 -9.19
N LYS A 291 4.24 -9.37 -8.86
CA LYS A 291 4.90 -8.32 -9.65
C LYS A 291 5.71 -8.84 -10.86
N TYR A 292 5.86 -10.17 -10.98
CA TYR A 292 6.61 -10.83 -12.06
C TYR A 292 5.70 -11.56 -13.05
N ARG A 293 4.50 -11.07 -13.27
CA ARG A 293 3.55 -11.71 -14.18
C ARG A 293 4.03 -11.71 -15.63
N LYS A 294 3.72 -12.79 -16.33
CA LYS A 294 3.96 -12.88 -17.77
C LYS A 294 3.11 -11.85 -18.50
N THR A 295 3.76 -11.01 -19.31
CA THR A 295 3.11 -9.97 -20.11
C THR A 295 3.60 -10.07 -21.54
N ASP A 296 2.70 -9.90 -22.52
CA ASP A 296 3.01 -10.01 -23.96
C ASP A 296 3.64 -11.37 -24.36
N GLY A 297 3.28 -12.44 -23.64
CA GLY A 297 3.83 -13.77 -23.88
C GLY A 297 5.24 -14.00 -23.36
N ILE A 298 5.89 -13.00 -22.75
CA ILE A 298 7.28 -13.05 -22.29
C ILE A 298 7.29 -12.99 -20.76
N SER A 299 7.95 -13.95 -20.10
CA SER A 299 8.17 -13.90 -18.66
C SER A 299 9.33 -12.97 -18.30
N PHE A 300 9.42 -12.61 -17.03
CA PHE A 300 10.55 -11.84 -16.52
C PHE A 300 11.88 -12.57 -16.77
N ALA A 301 11.92 -13.88 -16.60
CA ALA A 301 13.10 -14.71 -16.85
C ALA A 301 13.47 -14.73 -18.34
N ASP A 302 12.48 -14.92 -19.24
CA ASP A 302 12.72 -14.94 -20.70
C ASP A 302 13.36 -13.65 -21.20
N ALA A 303 12.99 -12.50 -20.64
CA ALA A 303 13.56 -11.21 -20.99
C ALA A 303 15.06 -11.09 -20.72
N HIS A 304 15.61 -11.92 -19.83
CA HIS A 304 17.04 -11.90 -19.48
C HIS A 304 17.87 -12.97 -20.21
N VAL A 305 17.23 -13.93 -20.89
CA VAL A 305 17.93 -15.00 -21.62
C VAL A 305 18.92 -14.46 -22.65
N PRO A 306 18.58 -13.45 -23.48
CA PRO A 306 19.53 -12.92 -24.47
C PRO A 306 20.80 -12.35 -23.82
N LEU A 307 20.65 -11.60 -22.73
CA LEU A 307 21.77 -11.04 -21.96
C LEU A 307 22.68 -12.15 -21.42
N LEU A 308 22.08 -13.12 -20.73
CA LEU A 308 22.83 -14.20 -20.07
C LEU A 308 23.51 -15.14 -21.06
N LYS A 309 22.96 -15.33 -22.27
CA LYS A 309 23.64 -16.05 -23.36
C LYS A 309 24.84 -15.30 -23.92
N LYS A 310 24.80 -13.95 -23.90
CA LYS A 310 25.89 -13.11 -24.41
C LYS A 310 27.03 -12.94 -23.39
N HIS A 311 26.72 -13.00 -22.09
CA HIS A 311 27.66 -12.76 -21.00
C HIS A 311 27.70 -13.95 -20.03
N ASP A 312 28.68 -14.84 -20.20
CA ASP A 312 28.77 -16.10 -19.46
C ASP A 312 28.98 -15.92 -17.94
N ARG A 313 29.54 -14.79 -17.52
CA ARG A 313 29.73 -14.45 -16.11
C ARG A 313 28.56 -13.69 -15.49
N ALA A 314 27.51 -13.37 -16.23
CA ALA A 314 26.33 -12.70 -15.69
C ALA A 314 25.39 -13.74 -15.05
N ILE A 315 24.90 -13.41 -13.85
CA ILE A 315 23.94 -14.21 -13.08
C ILE A 315 22.78 -13.33 -12.69
N LEU A 316 21.55 -13.84 -12.78
CA LEU A 316 20.34 -13.18 -12.31
C LEU A 316 19.81 -13.89 -11.06
N VAL A 317 19.71 -13.16 -9.95
CA VAL A 317 19.02 -13.61 -8.74
C VAL A 317 17.72 -12.84 -8.58
N VAL A 318 16.60 -13.54 -8.46
CA VAL A 318 15.27 -12.98 -8.27
C VAL A 318 14.68 -13.48 -6.96
N ILE A 319 14.38 -12.55 -6.05
CA ILE A 319 13.82 -12.88 -4.72
C ILE A 319 12.33 -12.53 -4.69
N GLY A 320 11.51 -13.50 -4.27
CA GLY A 320 10.08 -13.36 -4.05
C GLY A 320 9.18 -14.28 -4.83
N PRO A 321 9.43 -14.59 -6.13
CA PRO A 321 8.59 -15.53 -6.86
C PRO A 321 8.84 -16.99 -6.43
N GLY A 322 10.06 -17.35 -6.03
CA GLY A 322 10.41 -18.75 -5.73
C GLY A 322 10.11 -19.65 -6.92
N GLY A 323 9.46 -20.78 -6.65
CA GLY A 323 8.99 -21.72 -7.68
C GLY A 323 7.56 -21.45 -8.17
N SER A 324 6.97 -20.31 -7.86
CA SER A 324 5.58 -19.98 -8.21
C SER A 324 5.38 -19.64 -9.68
N GLU A 325 6.45 -19.25 -10.39
CA GLU A 325 6.46 -18.94 -11.81
C GLU A 325 7.17 -20.03 -12.60
N ASP A 326 6.62 -20.43 -13.75
CA ASP A 326 7.30 -21.40 -14.62
C ASP A 326 8.40 -20.72 -15.46
N TRP A 327 9.61 -20.70 -14.90
CA TRP A 327 10.82 -20.19 -15.56
C TRP A 327 11.77 -21.31 -15.98
N SER A 328 11.34 -22.57 -15.90
CA SER A 328 12.18 -23.77 -16.14
C SER A 328 12.93 -23.71 -17.48
N THR A 329 12.23 -23.30 -18.55
CA THR A 329 12.84 -23.17 -19.88
C THR A 329 13.95 -22.12 -19.90
N ALA A 330 13.73 -20.93 -19.33
CA ALA A 330 14.72 -19.85 -19.28
C ALA A 330 15.92 -20.26 -18.40
N ILE A 331 15.68 -20.93 -17.28
CA ILE A 331 16.73 -21.46 -16.38
C ILE A 331 17.59 -22.50 -17.14
N GLN A 332 16.97 -23.42 -17.88
CA GLN A 332 17.70 -24.41 -18.68
C GLN A 332 18.52 -23.74 -19.79
N GLN A 333 17.93 -22.80 -20.53
CA GLN A 333 18.63 -22.08 -21.62
C GLN A 333 19.82 -21.26 -21.13
N THR A 334 19.84 -20.87 -19.88
CA THR A 334 20.92 -20.10 -19.24
C THR A 334 21.82 -20.97 -18.34
N GLN A 335 21.69 -22.31 -18.43
CA GLN A 335 22.49 -23.25 -17.66
C GLN A 335 22.45 -22.99 -16.12
N GLY A 336 21.27 -22.65 -15.60
CA GLY A 336 21.06 -22.38 -14.19
C GLY A 336 21.49 -20.99 -13.69
N ARG A 337 21.87 -20.08 -14.58
CA ARG A 337 22.30 -18.72 -14.21
C ARG A 337 21.15 -17.77 -13.88
N ILE A 338 19.91 -18.23 -13.95
CA ILE A 338 18.73 -17.58 -13.36
C ILE A 338 18.38 -18.35 -12.11
N ILE A 339 18.41 -17.67 -10.96
CA ILE A 339 18.16 -18.24 -9.64
C ILE A 339 16.92 -17.55 -9.05
N ALA A 340 15.81 -18.29 -8.95
CA ALA A 340 14.57 -17.80 -8.38
C ALA A 340 14.45 -18.27 -6.93
N LEU A 341 14.39 -17.33 -5.99
CA LEU A 341 14.31 -17.59 -4.55
C LEU A 341 12.93 -17.21 -4.01
N ALA A 342 12.49 -17.95 -3.00
CA ALA A 342 11.32 -17.56 -2.21
C ALA A 342 11.56 -16.23 -1.48
N HIS A 343 10.49 -15.67 -0.93
CA HIS A 343 10.59 -14.46 -0.11
C HIS A 343 11.55 -14.69 1.08
N THR A 344 12.46 -13.76 1.28
CA THR A 344 13.34 -13.69 2.47
C THR A 344 13.30 -12.29 3.08
N GLU A 345 13.49 -12.22 4.39
CA GLU A 345 13.57 -10.97 5.14
C GLU A 345 15.00 -10.41 5.15
N ASP A 346 16.00 -11.30 5.05
CA ASP A 346 17.42 -10.92 4.97
C ASP A 346 17.82 -10.61 3.52
N THR A 347 17.46 -9.41 3.08
CA THR A 347 17.78 -8.91 1.74
C THR A 347 19.07 -8.10 1.70
N ALA A 348 19.61 -7.70 2.84
CA ALA A 348 20.76 -6.80 2.93
C ALA A 348 22.02 -7.36 2.26
N VAL A 349 22.31 -8.64 2.45
CA VAL A 349 23.47 -9.29 1.83
C VAL A 349 23.36 -9.32 0.31
N TYR A 350 22.15 -9.52 -0.23
CA TYR A 350 21.91 -9.50 -1.68
C TYR A 350 22.12 -8.11 -2.28
N TYR A 351 21.63 -7.04 -1.63
CA TYR A 351 21.90 -5.67 -2.08
C TYR A 351 23.40 -5.34 -2.04
N GLN A 352 24.13 -5.85 -1.05
CA GLN A 352 25.57 -5.66 -0.95
C GLN A 352 26.34 -6.44 -2.03
N ALA A 353 25.83 -7.62 -2.43
CA ALA A 353 26.43 -8.44 -3.48
C ALA A 353 26.13 -7.93 -4.89
N ALA A 354 25.02 -7.20 -5.10
CA ALA A 354 24.52 -6.81 -6.40
C ALA A 354 25.47 -5.82 -7.13
N ASP A 355 25.64 -6.05 -8.42
CA ASP A 355 26.32 -5.17 -9.36
C ASP A 355 25.35 -4.31 -10.14
N ILE A 356 24.16 -4.84 -10.48
CA ILE A 356 23.08 -4.18 -11.21
C ILE A 356 21.76 -4.57 -10.54
N TYR A 357 20.87 -3.61 -10.34
CA TYR A 357 19.50 -3.91 -9.91
C TYR A 357 18.55 -3.76 -11.10
N VAL A 358 17.78 -4.79 -11.37
CA VAL A 358 16.72 -4.80 -12.39
C VAL A 358 15.36 -4.84 -11.72
N ASP A 359 14.52 -3.87 -12.05
CA ASP A 359 13.20 -3.76 -11.44
C ASP A 359 12.26 -4.90 -11.89
N SER A 360 11.30 -5.23 -11.05
CA SER A 360 10.22 -6.17 -11.40
C SER A 360 9.36 -5.62 -12.54
N TYR A 361 8.82 -6.51 -13.34
CA TYR A 361 7.95 -6.18 -14.48
C TYR A 361 6.77 -7.17 -14.56
N PRO A 362 5.56 -6.69 -14.85
CA PRO A 362 5.17 -5.33 -15.27
C PRO A 362 5.04 -4.31 -14.14
N PHE A 363 5.14 -4.74 -12.89
CA PHE A 363 4.88 -3.93 -11.71
C PHE A 363 6.18 -3.46 -11.06
N VAL A 364 6.37 -2.14 -10.99
CA VAL A 364 7.56 -1.55 -10.33
C VAL A 364 7.59 -1.85 -8.83
N SER A 365 8.79 -2.09 -8.29
CA SER A 365 9.04 -2.30 -6.87
C SER A 365 9.83 -1.14 -6.26
N ILE A 366 9.16 0.01 -6.09
CA ILE A 366 9.78 1.29 -5.74
C ILE A 366 10.64 1.19 -4.48
N THR A 367 10.14 0.57 -3.41
CA THR A 367 10.92 0.41 -2.17
C THR A 367 12.21 -0.37 -2.40
N SER A 368 12.16 -1.46 -3.19
CA SER A 368 13.34 -2.26 -3.50
C SER A 368 14.34 -1.52 -4.40
N LEU A 369 13.84 -0.71 -5.35
CA LEU A 369 14.67 0.20 -6.15
C LEU A 369 15.44 1.17 -5.24
N LEU A 370 14.73 1.83 -4.33
CA LEU A 370 15.34 2.77 -3.38
C LEU A 370 16.35 2.07 -2.46
N GLU A 371 16.01 0.90 -1.93
CA GLU A 371 16.92 0.11 -1.10
C GLU A 371 18.16 -0.30 -1.89
N ALA A 372 18.04 -0.84 -3.10
CA ALA A 372 19.19 -1.19 -3.94
C ALA A 372 20.08 0.02 -4.25
N GLY A 373 19.45 1.12 -4.66
CA GLY A 373 20.19 2.35 -4.97
C GLY A 373 20.92 2.95 -3.76
N SER A 374 20.37 2.78 -2.54
CA SER A 374 21.04 3.22 -1.30
C SER A 374 22.35 2.47 -1.02
N TYR A 375 22.51 1.25 -1.55
CA TYR A 375 23.76 0.49 -1.53
C TYR A 375 24.72 0.85 -2.69
N GLY A 376 24.39 1.84 -3.51
CA GLY A 376 25.21 2.24 -4.65
C GLY A 376 25.16 1.25 -5.82
N VAL A 377 23.99 0.70 -6.08
CA VAL A 377 23.73 -0.19 -7.21
C VAL A 377 23.01 0.60 -8.31
N PRO A 378 23.48 0.57 -9.58
CA PRO A 378 22.78 1.20 -10.68
C PRO A 378 21.43 0.49 -10.93
N LEU A 379 20.41 1.27 -11.26
CA LEU A 379 19.03 0.85 -11.34
C LEU A 379 18.53 0.85 -12.79
N VAL A 380 17.93 -0.26 -13.23
CA VAL A 380 17.33 -0.39 -14.56
C VAL A 380 15.88 -0.85 -14.41
N SER A 381 14.96 -0.18 -15.09
CA SER A 381 13.54 -0.54 -15.13
C SER A 381 13.05 -0.60 -16.56
N ARG A 382 12.31 -1.66 -16.88
CA ARG A 382 11.61 -1.78 -18.16
C ARG A 382 10.29 -1.01 -18.08
N TYR A 383 10.12 -0.03 -18.96
CA TYR A 383 8.94 0.82 -18.99
C TYR A 383 8.49 1.09 -20.44
N PRO A 384 7.76 0.15 -21.08
CA PRO A 384 7.40 0.24 -22.49
C PRO A 384 6.27 1.24 -22.78
N TYR A 385 5.65 1.83 -21.75
CA TYR A 385 4.50 2.70 -21.90
C TYR A 385 4.91 4.16 -22.01
N SER A 386 4.10 4.99 -22.68
CA SER A 386 4.27 6.43 -22.63
C SER A 386 4.00 6.95 -21.20
N SER A 387 4.62 8.07 -20.81
CA SER A 387 4.40 8.69 -19.50
C SER A 387 2.93 9.05 -19.25
N ASP A 388 2.18 9.32 -20.32
CA ASP A 388 0.77 9.67 -20.26
C ASP A 388 -0.14 8.46 -20.09
N ALA A 389 0.31 7.27 -20.54
CA ALA A 389 -0.47 6.05 -20.49
C ALA A 389 -0.43 5.32 -19.15
N CYS A 390 0.60 5.53 -18.33
CA CYS A 390 0.83 4.76 -17.11
C CYS A 390 1.25 5.62 -15.92
N GLU A 391 0.55 6.70 -15.66
CA GLU A 391 0.83 7.57 -14.52
C GLU A 391 0.74 6.83 -13.18
N ILE A 392 -0.20 5.88 -13.06
CA ILE A 392 -0.40 5.04 -11.88
C ILE A 392 0.84 4.21 -11.54
N LEU A 393 1.53 3.68 -12.56
CA LEU A 393 2.68 2.80 -12.38
C LEU A 393 4.03 3.53 -12.52
N GLY A 394 3.99 4.85 -12.61
CA GLY A 394 5.21 5.65 -12.74
C GLY A 394 6.22 5.34 -11.63
N ALA A 395 7.45 5.06 -12.02
CA ALA A 395 8.58 4.93 -11.08
C ALA A 395 9.20 6.31 -10.78
N ASP A 396 8.39 7.34 -10.76
CA ASP A 396 8.77 8.73 -10.48
C ASP A 396 8.86 8.97 -8.96
N MET A 397 9.72 8.26 -8.31
CA MET A 397 10.01 8.47 -6.90
C MET A 397 11.06 9.58 -6.74
N PRO A 398 10.91 10.52 -5.80
CA PRO A 398 12.00 11.44 -5.46
C PRO A 398 13.30 10.67 -5.23
N GLY A 399 14.41 11.18 -5.76
CA GLY A 399 15.70 10.49 -5.72
C GLY A 399 15.94 9.47 -6.85
N LEU A 400 14.91 9.01 -7.55
CA LEU A 400 15.02 8.12 -8.72
C LEU A 400 15.03 8.90 -10.04
N THR A 401 14.46 10.09 -10.08
CA THR A 401 14.42 10.92 -11.29
C THR A 401 15.84 11.26 -11.76
N GLY A 402 16.18 10.88 -12.98
CA GLY A 402 17.52 11.04 -13.56
C GLY A 402 18.56 10.00 -13.13
N ASN A 403 18.24 9.12 -12.17
CA ASN A 403 19.13 8.06 -11.69
C ASN A 403 18.59 6.65 -11.97
N LEU A 404 17.34 6.52 -12.39
CA LEU A 404 16.76 5.27 -12.86
C LEU A 404 16.85 5.21 -14.38
N ILE A 405 17.55 4.22 -14.90
CA ILE A 405 17.61 3.97 -16.34
C ILE A 405 16.30 3.30 -16.75
N ARG A 406 15.47 4.00 -17.53
CA ARG A 406 14.24 3.47 -18.10
C ARG A 406 14.48 3.05 -19.54
N VAL A 407 13.99 1.87 -19.88
CA VAL A 407 14.08 1.31 -21.22
C VAL A 407 12.70 0.92 -21.74
N HIS A 408 12.47 1.15 -23.01
CA HIS A 408 11.13 1.00 -23.60
C HIS A 408 10.90 -0.37 -24.24
N ASP A 409 11.96 -1.02 -24.74
CA ASP A 409 11.84 -2.33 -25.39
C ASP A 409 12.92 -3.32 -24.92
N LEU A 410 12.79 -4.58 -25.34
CA LEU A 410 13.70 -5.66 -24.94
C LEU A 410 15.07 -5.58 -25.60
N GLU A 411 15.19 -4.98 -26.78
CA GLU A 411 16.46 -4.79 -27.46
C GLU A 411 17.28 -3.73 -26.73
N GLU A 412 16.69 -2.57 -26.46
CA GLU A 412 17.29 -1.52 -25.63
C GLU A 412 17.63 -2.06 -24.23
N TYR A 413 16.72 -2.85 -23.61
CA TYR A 413 16.95 -3.47 -22.32
C TYR A 413 18.21 -4.34 -22.31
N THR A 414 18.34 -5.22 -23.31
CA THR A 414 19.50 -6.10 -23.46
C THR A 414 20.78 -5.29 -23.73
N ALA A 415 20.69 -4.23 -24.55
CA ALA A 415 21.82 -3.38 -24.87
C ALA A 415 22.33 -2.61 -23.65
N VAL A 416 21.42 -1.98 -22.89
CA VAL A 416 21.75 -1.26 -21.65
C VAL A 416 22.38 -2.19 -20.62
N LEU A 417 21.75 -3.34 -20.36
CA LEU A 417 22.29 -4.33 -19.42
C LEU A 417 23.63 -4.88 -19.88
N SER A 418 23.81 -5.15 -21.18
CA SER A 418 25.12 -5.60 -21.73
C SER A 418 26.22 -4.56 -21.50
N ARG A 419 25.91 -3.27 -21.68
CA ARG A 419 26.86 -2.19 -21.41
C ARG A 419 27.22 -2.15 -19.91
N LEU A 420 26.22 -2.24 -19.05
CA LEU A 420 26.45 -2.26 -17.60
C LEU A 420 27.24 -3.50 -17.14
N VAL A 421 27.03 -4.67 -17.76
CA VAL A 421 27.80 -5.89 -17.46
C VAL A 421 29.27 -5.73 -17.88
N ALA A 422 29.53 -5.12 -19.03
CA ALA A 422 30.86 -4.98 -19.58
C ALA A 422 31.70 -3.87 -18.93
N ASP A 423 31.06 -2.79 -18.43
CA ASP A 423 31.70 -1.58 -17.96
C ASP A 423 31.51 -1.39 -16.45
N GLU A 424 32.53 -1.80 -15.68
CA GLU A 424 32.50 -1.70 -14.22
C GLU A 424 32.59 -0.24 -13.74
N GLU A 425 33.39 0.60 -14.38
CA GLU A 425 33.56 2.00 -14.00
C GLU A 425 32.23 2.75 -14.16
N LEU A 426 31.51 2.51 -15.27
CA LEU A 426 30.16 3.03 -15.48
C LEU A 426 29.20 2.58 -14.38
N ARG A 427 29.21 1.27 -14.01
CA ARG A 427 28.37 0.76 -12.92
C ARG A 427 28.60 1.48 -11.60
N LEU A 428 29.88 1.63 -11.22
CA LEU A 428 30.29 2.28 -9.97
C LEU A 428 29.89 3.76 -9.96
N SER A 429 30.13 4.47 -11.05
CA SER A 429 29.78 5.88 -11.20
C SER A 429 28.28 6.13 -11.09
N LEU A 430 27.47 5.35 -11.83
CA LEU A 430 26.01 5.46 -11.78
C LEU A 430 25.44 5.06 -10.41
N GLY A 431 25.99 4.00 -9.82
CA GLY A 431 25.57 3.54 -8.50
C GLY A 431 25.84 4.59 -7.42
N GLU A 432 27.01 5.22 -7.43
CA GLU A 432 27.33 6.26 -6.45
C GLU A 432 26.49 7.53 -6.64
N ALA A 433 26.21 7.93 -7.88
CA ALA A 433 25.31 9.05 -8.16
C ALA A 433 23.88 8.77 -7.63
N THR A 434 23.40 7.54 -7.85
CA THR A 434 22.10 7.08 -7.34
C THR A 434 22.07 7.10 -5.81
N ARG A 435 23.09 6.53 -5.16
CA ARG A 435 23.21 6.49 -3.70
C ARG A 435 23.15 7.88 -3.08
N ARG A 436 23.96 8.80 -3.58
CA ARG A 436 23.99 10.18 -3.07
C ARG A 436 22.61 10.82 -3.12
N ARG A 437 21.91 10.69 -4.23
CA ARG A 437 20.60 11.31 -4.39
C ARG A 437 19.53 10.65 -3.50
N ILE A 438 19.55 9.33 -3.36
CA ILE A 438 18.63 8.62 -2.47
C ILE A 438 18.88 8.99 -0.99
N VAL A 439 20.14 9.03 -0.56
CA VAL A 439 20.47 9.42 0.82
C VAL A 439 20.02 10.86 1.10
N GLU A 440 20.25 11.78 0.17
CA GLU A 440 19.82 13.17 0.30
C GLU A 440 18.31 13.32 0.47
N VAL A 441 17.50 12.54 -0.26
CA VAL A 441 16.06 12.72 -0.29
C VAL A 441 15.34 11.90 0.79
N HIS A 442 15.82 10.68 1.06
CA HIS A 442 15.06 9.68 1.82
C HIS A 442 15.58 9.45 3.24
N MET A 443 16.65 10.14 3.65
CA MET A 443 17.31 9.91 4.94
C MET A 443 17.66 11.22 5.65
N GLY A 444 17.83 11.12 6.97
CA GLY A 444 18.41 12.19 7.79
C GLY A 444 17.63 13.50 7.81
N SER A 445 18.38 14.62 7.88
CA SER A 445 17.83 15.95 8.12
C SER A 445 16.89 16.46 7.02
N ASN A 446 17.12 16.08 5.76
CA ASN A 446 16.25 16.53 4.66
C ASN A 446 14.88 15.89 4.75
N TRP A 447 14.81 14.60 5.08
CA TRP A 447 13.53 13.95 5.31
C TRP A 447 12.79 14.54 6.51
N GLN A 448 13.53 14.83 7.61
CA GLN A 448 12.98 15.51 8.78
C GLN A 448 12.45 16.90 8.44
N HIS A 449 13.14 17.65 7.58
CA HIS A 449 12.66 18.96 7.11
C HIS A 449 11.31 18.84 6.39
N ASN A 450 11.19 17.91 5.44
CA ASN A 450 9.91 17.64 4.76
C ASN A 450 8.80 17.26 5.76
N LEU A 451 9.13 16.48 6.78
CA LEU A 451 8.17 16.11 7.82
C LEU A 451 7.69 17.33 8.63
N GLU A 452 8.62 18.23 9.02
CA GLU A 452 8.27 19.48 9.73
C GLU A 452 7.36 20.39 8.87
N GLU A 453 7.60 20.45 7.57
CA GLU A 453 6.71 21.18 6.65
C GLU A 453 5.31 20.57 6.63
N VAL A 454 5.18 19.24 6.56
CA VAL A 454 3.90 18.54 6.60
C VAL A 454 3.16 18.80 7.93
N TYR A 455 3.85 18.74 9.07
CA TYR A 455 3.27 19.06 10.37
C TYR A 455 2.83 20.52 10.46
N THR A 456 3.68 21.44 10.02
CA THR A 456 3.38 22.88 10.01
C THR A 456 2.15 23.17 9.15
N ARG A 457 2.11 22.56 7.96
CA ARG A 457 0.98 22.70 7.03
C ARG A 457 -0.31 22.19 7.66
N ALA A 458 -0.29 20.99 8.26
CA ALA A 458 -1.45 20.42 8.93
C ALA A 458 -1.95 21.27 10.11
N ALA A 459 -1.03 21.88 10.87
CA ALA A 459 -1.37 22.72 12.01
C ALA A 459 -1.89 24.12 11.63
N THR A 460 -1.55 24.64 10.45
CA THR A 460 -1.82 26.03 10.05
C THR A 460 -2.93 26.19 9.02
N LEU A 461 -3.19 25.17 8.20
CA LEU A 461 -4.27 25.24 7.21
C LEU A 461 -5.65 25.26 7.89
N PRO A 462 -6.61 25.97 7.27
CA PRO A 462 -8.01 25.82 7.64
C PRO A 462 -8.45 24.36 7.51
N ARG A 463 -9.34 23.92 8.39
CA ARG A 463 -9.91 22.57 8.33
C ARG A 463 -10.58 22.32 6.99
N VAL A 464 -10.42 21.11 6.46
CA VAL A 464 -11.09 20.72 5.22
C VAL A 464 -12.60 20.91 5.34
N LYS A 465 -13.18 21.58 4.36
CA LYS A 465 -14.63 21.77 4.26
C LYS A 465 -15.20 20.72 3.32
N VAL A 466 -16.10 19.91 3.85
CA VAL A 466 -16.80 18.93 3.02
C VAL A 466 -17.85 19.63 2.16
N THR A 467 -17.68 19.60 0.86
CA THR A 467 -18.71 20.04 -0.10
C THR A 467 -19.72 18.91 -0.28
N SER A 468 -20.91 19.06 0.29
CA SER A 468 -22.00 18.06 0.22
C SER A 468 -22.56 17.83 -1.18
N SER A 469 -22.18 18.62 -2.16
CA SER A 469 -22.67 18.58 -3.55
C SER A 469 -21.70 17.92 -4.55
N ALA A 470 -20.54 17.45 -4.10
CA ALA A 470 -19.60 16.78 -4.99
C ALA A 470 -20.16 15.40 -5.39
N MET A 471 -20.22 15.15 -6.70
CA MET A 471 -20.65 13.88 -7.28
C MET A 471 -19.43 13.00 -7.58
N ASP A 472 -19.65 11.70 -7.61
CA ASP A 472 -18.65 10.75 -8.03
C ASP A 472 -18.27 10.98 -9.50
N GLN A 473 -16.97 11.14 -9.75
CA GLN A 473 -16.43 11.34 -11.08
C GLN A 473 -15.70 10.09 -11.55
N MET A 474 -16.23 9.44 -12.57
CA MET A 474 -15.64 8.23 -13.15
C MET A 474 -14.60 8.59 -14.21
N PHE A 475 -13.43 7.93 -14.11
CA PHE A 475 -12.32 8.06 -15.05
C PHE A 475 -12.10 6.73 -15.79
N ILE A 476 -12.19 6.76 -17.10
CA ILE A 476 -11.89 5.62 -17.98
C ILE A 476 -10.74 6.05 -18.89
N THR A 477 -9.50 5.93 -18.40
CA THR A 477 -8.30 6.40 -19.11
C THR A 477 -7.22 5.32 -19.15
N GLU A 478 -6.15 5.56 -19.91
CA GLU A 478 -5.02 4.64 -20.08
C GLU A 478 -4.42 4.10 -18.77
N PRO A 479 -4.14 4.93 -17.75
CA PRO A 479 -3.60 4.44 -16.50
C PRO A 479 -4.51 3.44 -15.78
N ASP A 480 -5.82 3.61 -15.90
CA ASP A 480 -6.81 2.73 -15.26
C ASP A 480 -6.91 1.38 -15.95
N VAL A 481 -6.71 1.36 -17.27
CA VAL A 481 -6.65 0.14 -18.09
C VAL A 481 -5.60 -0.83 -17.56
N PHE A 482 -4.40 -0.33 -17.33
CA PHE A 482 -3.30 -1.16 -16.82
C PHE A 482 -3.58 -1.67 -15.40
N TRP A 483 -4.10 -0.81 -14.54
CA TRP A 483 -4.44 -1.17 -13.17
C TRP A 483 -5.44 -2.33 -13.10
N ILE A 484 -6.53 -2.27 -13.87
CA ILE A 484 -7.54 -3.33 -13.89
C ILE A 484 -6.93 -4.66 -14.31
N ARG A 485 -6.11 -4.66 -15.35
CA ARG A 485 -5.54 -5.89 -15.89
C ARG A 485 -4.64 -6.60 -14.89
N ASP A 486 -3.82 -5.85 -14.17
CA ASP A 486 -2.81 -6.43 -13.28
C ASP A 486 -3.26 -6.62 -11.83
N HIS A 487 -4.24 -5.82 -11.37
CA HIS A 487 -4.71 -5.84 -9.99
C HIS A 487 -6.12 -6.37 -9.83
N SER A 488 -6.81 -6.77 -10.91
CA SER A 488 -8.08 -7.46 -10.77
C SER A 488 -7.86 -8.77 -10.03
N TRP A 489 -8.04 -8.74 -8.73
CA TRP A 489 -8.18 -9.94 -7.94
C TRP A 489 -9.38 -10.70 -8.47
N ASN A 490 -9.20 -11.99 -8.72
CA ASN A 490 -10.29 -12.88 -9.09
C ASN A 490 -11.15 -13.17 -7.84
N CYS A 491 -11.76 -12.10 -7.30
CA CYS A 491 -12.49 -12.05 -6.06
C CYS A 491 -13.94 -11.68 -6.40
N GLU A 492 -14.89 -12.56 -6.12
CA GLU A 492 -16.29 -12.29 -6.28
C GLU A 492 -16.83 -11.44 -5.12
N LEU A 493 -18.02 -10.87 -5.27
CA LEU A 493 -18.68 -10.10 -4.21
C LEU A 493 -18.87 -10.90 -2.92
N ASP A 494 -19.14 -12.20 -3.05
CA ASP A 494 -19.28 -13.10 -1.91
C ASP A 494 -17.98 -13.21 -1.09
N ASP A 495 -16.82 -13.23 -1.75
CA ASP A 495 -15.51 -13.24 -1.10
C ASP A 495 -15.23 -11.94 -0.35
N MET A 496 -15.83 -10.83 -0.80
CA MET A 496 -15.75 -9.53 -0.12
C MET A 496 -16.68 -9.44 1.08
N ILE A 497 -17.87 -10.05 1.01
CA ILE A 497 -18.89 -10.04 2.07
C ILE A 497 -18.50 -11.02 3.19
N GLN A 498 -18.04 -12.22 2.85
CA GLN A 498 -17.79 -13.30 3.81
C GLN A 498 -16.90 -12.91 5.01
N PRO A 499 -15.76 -12.23 4.85
CA PRO A 499 -14.93 -11.82 5.98
C PRO A 499 -15.59 -10.79 6.91
N ARG A 500 -16.62 -10.09 6.42
CA ARG A 500 -17.34 -9.03 7.13
C ARG A 500 -18.57 -9.49 7.86
N LEU A 501 -19.02 -10.73 7.63
CA LEU A 501 -20.18 -11.31 8.32
C LEU A 501 -20.07 -11.19 9.85
N PRO A 502 -18.94 -11.51 10.49
CA PRO A 502 -18.85 -11.46 11.96
C PRO A 502 -19.06 -10.08 12.58
N ILE A 503 -18.82 -8.99 11.83
CA ILE A 503 -19.02 -7.62 12.30
C ILE A 503 -20.38 -7.03 11.91
N MET A 504 -21.11 -7.67 10.97
CA MET A 504 -22.45 -7.26 10.57
C MET A 504 -23.44 -7.39 11.74
N PRO A 505 -24.49 -6.55 11.80
CA PRO A 505 -25.66 -6.81 12.63
C PRO A 505 -26.27 -8.19 12.32
N PHE A 506 -26.93 -8.78 13.31
CA PHE A 506 -27.34 -10.18 13.22
C PHE A 506 -28.26 -10.50 12.02
N GLU A 507 -29.21 -9.63 11.71
CA GLU A 507 -30.15 -9.83 10.59
C GLU A 507 -29.42 -9.91 9.25
N GLN A 508 -28.53 -8.94 8.95
CA GLN A 508 -27.74 -8.91 7.72
C GLN A 508 -26.76 -10.08 7.68
N ARG A 509 -26.16 -10.43 8.82
CA ARG A 509 -25.29 -11.60 8.94
C ARG A 509 -26.01 -12.88 8.60
N LEU A 510 -27.20 -13.09 9.16
CA LEU A 510 -28.02 -14.29 8.92
C LEU A 510 -28.45 -14.37 7.45
N TYR A 511 -28.90 -13.25 6.86
CA TYR A 511 -29.29 -13.17 5.46
C TYR A 511 -28.14 -13.61 4.52
N HIS A 512 -26.97 -12.98 4.65
CA HIS A 512 -25.84 -13.33 3.80
C HIS A 512 -25.29 -14.72 4.09
N TRP A 513 -25.30 -15.14 5.35
CA TRP A 513 -24.88 -16.48 5.72
C TRP A 513 -25.75 -17.55 5.07
N MET A 514 -27.09 -17.41 5.08
CA MET A 514 -28.00 -18.34 4.41
C MET A 514 -27.72 -18.41 2.90
N ARG A 515 -27.46 -17.27 2.26
CA ARG A 515 -27.13 -17.21 0.84
C ARG A 515 -25.81 -17.95 0.53
N LEU A 516 -24.78 -17.71 1.32
CA LEU A 516 -23.47 -18.36 1.18
C LEU A 516 -23.54 -19.86 1.50
N ALA A 517 -24.29 -20.25 2.52
CA ALA A 517 -24.49 -21.65 2.90
C ALA A 517 -25.23 -22.44 1.80
N LYS A 518 -26.18 -21.80 1.12
CA LYS A 518 -26.89 -22.41 -0.04
C LYS A 518 -25.94 -22.59 -1.24
N LYS A 519 -24.99 -21.65 -1.47
CA LYS A 519 -24.06 -21.69 -2.61
C LYS A 519 -22.86 -22.63 -2.36
N HIS A 520 -22.31 -22.65 -1.14
CA HIS A 520 -21.03 -23.31 -0.82
C HIS A 520 -21.13 -24.46 0.21
N GLY A 521 -22.34 -24.77 0.69
CA GLY A 521 -22.56 -25.79 1.73
C GLY A 521 -22.37 -25.26 3.15
N TRP A 522 -22.86 -26.02 4.14
CA TRP A 522 -22.99 -25.59 5.55
C TRP A 522 -21.70 -25.77 6.38
N GLN A 523 -20.91 -26.80 6.07
CA GLN A 523 -19.92 -27.35 7.00
C GLN A 523 -18.80 -26.38 7.40
N ASN A 524 -18.41 -25.45 6.54
CA ASN A 524 -17.33 -24.50 6.83
C ASN A 524 -17.81 -23.08 7.18
N GLN A 525 -19.13 -22.86 7.25
CA GLN A 525 -19.71 -21.52 7.33
C GLN A 525 -20.35 -21.18 8.69
N ILE A 526 -20.59 -22.17 9.56
CA ILE A 526 -21.25 -21.97 10.87
C ILE A 526 -20.48 -20.94 11.71
N SER A 527 -19.15 -20.97 11.66
CA SER A 527 -18.33 -20.02 12.42
C SER A 527 -18.49 -18.57 11.98
N LEU A 528 -19.05 -18.30 10.79
CA LEU A 528 -19.32 -16.95 10.30
C LEU A 528 -20.56 -16.32 10.95
N LEU A 529 -21.44 -17.14 11.56
CA LEU A 529 -22.55 -16.66 12.38
C LEU A 529 -22.08 -16.11 13.74
N LEU A 530 -20.91 -16.51 14.19
CA LEU A 530 -20.36 -16.02 15.46
C LEU A 530 -19.93 -14.56 15.30
N PRO A 531 -20.21 -13.69 16.27
CA PRO A 531 -19.74 -12.31 16.23
C PRO A 531 -18.20 -12.25 16.31
N GLU A 532 -17.61 -11.19 15.72
CA GLU A 532 -16.16 -11.05 15.57
C GLU A 532 -15.42 -11.21 16.91
N TRP A 533 -15.89 -10.56 17.98
CA TRP A 533 -15.27 -10.63 19.30
C TRP A 533 -15.21 -12.07 19.85
N PHE A 534 -16.26 -12.87 19.60
CA PHE A 534 -16.28 -14.27 20.04
C PHE A 534 -15.34 -15.13 19.19
N ARG A 535 -15.31 -14.90 17.88
CA ARG A 535 -14.40 -15.62 16.97
C ARG A 535 -12.95 -15.36 17.33
N LEU A 536 -12.56 -14.09 17.51
CA LEU A 536 -11.18 -13.71 17.79
C LEU A 536 -10.72 -14.21 19.18
N ARG A 537 -11.59 -14.11 20.19
CA ARG A 537 -11.20 -14.39 21.58
C ARG A 537 -11.30 -15.85 21.97
N TYR A 538 -12.21 -16.61 21.38
CA TYR A 538 -12.48 -17.97 21.81
C TYR A 538 -12.39 -19.00 20.69
N TYR A 539 -13.02 -18.76 19.56
CA TYR A 539 -13.15 -19.77 18.51
C TYR A 539 -11.82 -20.05 17.78
N LEU A 540 -11.10 -19.02 17.33
CA LEU A 540 -9.85 -19.19 16.59
C LEU A 540 -8.72 -19.78 17.46
N PRO A 541 -8.51 -19.34 18.72
CA PRO A 541 -7.54 -19.98 19.60
C PRO A 541 -7.86 -21.45 19.88
N LEU A 542 -9.13 -21.80 20.15
CA LEU A 542 -9.53 -23.20 20.35
C LEU A 542 -9.28 -24.06 19.10
N ARG A 543 -9.56 -23.54 17.92
CA ARG A 543 -9.34 -24.26 16.66
C ARG A 543 -7.86 -24.49 16.36
N SER A 544 -6.98 -23.57 16.73
CA SER A 544 -5.53 -23.74 16.57
C SER A 544 -4.98 -24.83 17.48
N VAL A 545 -5.43 -24.88 18.73
CA VAL A 545 -5.03 -25.94 19.69
C VAL A 545 -5.52 -27.32 19.22
N LEU A 546 -6.77 -27.41 18.74
CA LEU A 546 -7.32 -28.69 18.25
C LEU A 546 -6.63 -29.20 16.97
N LYS A 547 -6.11 -28.31 16.13
CA LYS A 547 -5.33 -28.70 14.95
C LYS A 547 -3.90 -29.16 15.31
N MET A 548 -3.30 -28.61 16.36
CA MET A 548 -1.97 -29.04 16.86
C MET A 548 -2.02 -30.38 17.58
N GLY A 549 -3.19 -30.81 18.10
CA GLY A 549 -3.36 -32.08 18.78
C GLY A 549 -3.65 -33.29 17.84
N ASN A 550 -3.87 -33.06 16.56
CA ASN A 550 -4.17 -34.07 15.54
C ASN A 550 -3.07 -34.22 14.46
N GLY A 551 -1.85 -33.67 14.69
CA GLY A 551 -0.70 -33.75 13.80
C GLY A 551 0.41 -34.68 14.31
#